data_b428bac74cf33b2312b2b7f9c08a2955
#
_entry.id   b428bac74cf33b2312b2b7f9c08a2955
#
_cell.length_a   1.000
_cell.length_b   1.000
_cell.length_c   1.000
_cell.angle_alpha   90.00
_cell.angle_beta   90.00
_cell.angle_gamma   90.00
#
_symmetry.space_group_name_H-M   'P 1'
#
loop_
_entity.id
_entity.type
_entity.pdbx_description
1 polymer ?
#
loop_
_entity_poly.entity_id
_entity_poly.type
_entity_poly.pdbx_seq_one_letter_code
_entity_poly.pdbx_strand_id
1 'polypeptide(L)'
;DADTEVEITATTVDINGAVEISGTTTQTGVSTSAAKDIFNAGLSVKNGSSSAGFIEFFEDSDNGTNKVTLIGPASSGDVTLTLPAVTDTVAAVGDITALAIALG
;
A
#
# COMPACT_ATOMS: atom_id res chain seq x y z
N ASP A 1 -4.69 -12.60 36.27
CA ASP A 1 -5.67 -13.27 35.44
C ASP A 1 -6.16 -12.35 34.33
N ALA A 2 -6.01 -12.78 33.09
CA ALA A 2 -6.28 -11.94 31.92
C ALA A 2 -7.37 -12.54 31.03
N ASP A 3 -8.56 -12.77 31.61
CA ASP A 3 -9.66 -13.38 30.87
C ASP A 3 -10.14 -12.51 29.71
N THR A 4 -10.07 -11.20 29.82
CA THR A 4 -10.59 -10.28 28.81
C THR A 4 -9.52 -9.38 28.19
N GLU A 5 -8.41 -9.14 28.92
CA GLU A 5 -7.39 -8.20 28.44
C GLU A 5 -6.03 -8.52 29.05
N VAL A 6 -4.99 -8.38 28.22
CA VAL A 6 -3.61 -8.32 28.68
C VAL A 6 -3.08 -6.93 28.28
N GLU A 7 -2.68 -6.13 29.25
CA GLU A 7 -2.13 -4.80 29.01
C GLU A 7 -0.64 -4.76 29.32
N ILE A 8 0.15 -4.26 28.38
CA ILE A 8 1.59 -4.08 28.57
C ILE A 8 1.88 -2.60 28.38
N THR A 9 2.29 -1.93 29.44
CA THR A 9 2.66 -0.51 29.41
C THR A 9 4.18 -0.41 29.49
N ALA A 10 4.81 -0.16 28.36
CA ALA A 10 6.27 -0.08 28.28
C ALA A 10 6.65 0.88 27.16
N THR A 11 7.85 1.47 27.25
CA THR A 11 8.38 2.29 26.16
C THR A 11 8.76 1.44 24.94
N THR A 12 9.14 0.19 25.16
CA THR A 12 9.49 -0.75 24.11
C THR A 12 9.09 -2.17 24.53
N VAL A 13 8.48 -2.90 23.64
CA VAL A 13 8.25 -4.34 23.79
C VAL A 13 9.05 -5.03 22.68
N ASP A 14 10.04 -5.82 23.09
CA ASP A 14 10.94 -6.53 22.16
C ASP A 14 10.61 -8.01 22.18
N ILE A 15 10.22 -8.53 21.02
CA ILE A 15 9.86 -9.94 20.86
C ILE A 15 10.80 -10.55 19.81
N ASN A 16 11.69 -11.43 20.24
CA ASN A 16 12.71 -12.03 19.40
C ASN A 16 12.29 -13.39 18.82
N GLY A 17 11.04 -13.58 18.57
CA GLY A 17 10.48 -14.80 18.01
C GLY A 17 9.31 -14.49 17.11
N ALA A 18 8.67 -15.55 16.63
CA ALA A 18 7.44 -15.38 15.85
C ALA A 18 6.28 -14.96 16.75
N VAL A 19 5.43 -14.09 16.24
CA VAL A 19 4.19 -13.67 16.91
C VAL A 19 3.02 -14.14 16.07
N GLU A 20 2.10 -14.88 16.68
CA GLU A 20 0.87 -15.32 16.04
C GLU A 20 -0.31 -14.56 16.63
N ILE A 21 -1.07 -13.90 15.77
CA ILE A 21 -2.27 -13.14 16.17
C ILE A 21 -3.44 -13.69 15.36
N SER A 22 -4.35 -14.38 16.02
CA SER A 22 -5.51 -14.98 15.34
C SER A 22 -6.68 -14.02 15.14
N GLY A 23 -6.66 -12.90 15.85
CA GLY A 23 -7.70 -11.88 15.78
C GLY A 23 -7.27 -10.65 15.02
N THR A 24 -8.02 -9.58 15.19
CA THR A 24 -7.76 -8.28 14.58
C THR A 24 -6.63 -7.56 15.30
N THR A 25 -5.74 -6.93 14.54
CA THR A 25 -4.68 -6.08 15.08
C THR A 25 -4.99 -4.62 14.73
N THR A 26 -4.96 -3.76 15.74
CA THR A 26 -5.05 -2.31 15.54
C THR A 26 -3.70 -1.69 15.89
N GLN A 27 -3.10 -1.00 14.93
CA GLN A 27 -1.83 -0.31 15.11
C GLN A 27 -2.03 1.18 14.83
N THR A 28 -1.70 2.02 15.81
CA THR A 28 -1.88 3.48 15.69
C THR A 28 -0.67 4.15 15.05
N GLY A 29 0.49 3.60 15.25
CA GLY A 29 1.74 4.16 14.72
C GLY A 29 2.16 3.55 13.40
N VAL A 30 3.33 3.94 12.93
CA VAL A 30 3.91 3.43 11.69
C VAL A 30 4.39 2.00 11.88
N SER A 31 4.09 1.14 10.92
CA SER A 31 4.64 -0.22 10.85
C SER A 31 5.77 -0.25 9.84
N THR A 32 6.93 -0.75 10.23
CA THR A 32 8.08 -0.89 9.34
C THR A 32 8.41 -2.37 9.17
N SER A 33 8.39 -2.85 7.94
CA SER A 33 8.74 -4.23 7.59
C SER A 33 10.06 -4.24 6.82
N ALA A 34 11.00 -5.04 7.27
CA ALA A 34 12.30 -5.20 6.60
C ALA A 34 12.26 -6.25 5.48
N ALA A 35 11.16 -6.98 5.37
CA ALA A 35 10.95 -8.01 4.34
C ALA A 35 9.61 -7.78 3.66
N LYS A 36 9.29 -8.57 2.66
CA LYS A 36 7.99 -8.45 2.00
C LYS A 36 6.85 -8.87 2.93
N ASP A 37 5.77 -8.10 2.90
CA ASP A 37 4.52 -8.47 3.55
C ASP A 37 3.65 -9.25 2.56
N ILE A 38 2.96 -10.27 3.04
CA ILE A 38 2.09 -11.11 2.22
C ILE A 38 0.66 -10.93 2.70
N PHE A 39 -0.21 -10.48 1.79
CA PHE A 39 -1.63 -10.28 2.07
C PHE A 39 -2.44 -11.34 1.31
N ASN A 40 -2.86 -12.40 1.98
CA ASN A 40 -3.55 -13.52 1.35
C ASN A 40 -4.98 -13.20 0.91
N ALA A 41 -5.59 -12.18 1.51
CA ALA A 41 -6.99 -11.82 1.24
C ALA A 41 -7.16 -10.45 0.57
N GLY A 42 -6.06 -9.81 0.22
CA GLY A 42 -6.09 -8.47 -0.38
C GLY A 42 -5.72 -7.37 0.59
N LEU A 43 -5.81 -6.15 0.14
CA LEU A 43 -5.39 -4.97 0.89
C LEU A 43 -6.32 -3.81 0.58
N SER A 44 -6.85 -3.15 1.62
CA SER A 44 -7.62 -1.90 1.47
C SER A 44 -6.76 -0.74 1.94
N VAL A 45 -6.54 0.23 1.06
CA VAL A 45 -5.75 1.42 1.38
C VAL A 45 -6.69 2.62 1.51
N LYS A 46 -6.79 3.17 2.72
CA LYS A 46 -7.67 4.28 3.04
C LYS A 46 -6.85 5.45 3.58
N ASN A 47 -7.34 6.66 3.42
CA ASN A 47 -6.64 7.86 3.88
C ASN A 47 -7.61 8.88 4.49
N GLY A 48 -8.40 8.43 5.46
CA GLY A 48 -9.32 9.28 6.19
C GLY A 48 -10.55 9.70 5.38
N SER A 49 -11.19 10.78 5.81
CA SER A 49 -12.47 11.22 5.22
C SER A 49 -12.31 12.28 4.12
N SER A 50 -11.14 12.89 4.01
CA SER A 50 -10.91 14.04 3.12
C SER A 50 -9.93 13.75 1.99
N SER A 51 -9.35 12.55 1.93
CA SER A 51 -8.31 12.18 0.97
C SER A 51 -8.48 10.76 0.51
N ALA A 52 -8.09 10.49 -0.73
CA ALA A 52 -8.08 9.14 -1.27
C ALA A 52 -6.90 8.34 -0.72
N GLY A 53 -7.05 7.02 -0.66
CA GLY A 53 -5.95 6.13 -0.32
C GLY A 53 -4.90 6.12 -1.41
N PHE A 54 -3.63 5.91 -1.03
CA PHE A 54 -2.53 5.93 -1.99
C PHE A 54 -1.40 4.99 -1.56
N ILE A 55 -0.56 4.63 -2.52
CA ILE A 55 0.67 3.86 -2.30
C ILE A 55 1.82 4.65 -2.94
N GLU A 56 2.94 4.73 -2.25
CA GLU A 56 4.14 5.43 -2.71
C GLU A 56 5.23 4.42 -3.06
N PHE A 57 5.79 4.55 -4.26
CA PHE A 57 6.93 3.74 -4.69
C PHE A 57 8.13 4.66 -4.84
N PHE A 58 9.10 4.52 -3.95
CA PHE A 58 10.32 5.33 -3.97
C PHE A 58 11.31 4.79 -4.99
N GLU A 59 12.07 5.70 -5.60
CA GLU A 59 13.20 5.33 -6.45
C GLU A 59 14.33 4.70 -5.62
N ASP A 60 15.30 4.09 -6.29
CA ASP A 60 16.49 3.58 -5.61
C ASP A 60 17.13 4.67 -4.76
N SER A 61 17.53 4.35 -3.55
CA SER A 61 18.15 5.31 -2.64
C SER A 61 19.44 5.91 -3.19
N ASP A 62 20.11 5.20 -4.10
CA ASP A 62 21.30 5.72 -4.80
C ASP A 62 20.98 6.86 -5.75
N ASN A 63 19.75 6.96 -6.22
CA ASN A 63 19.29 8.00 -7.15
C ASN A 63 18.61 9.17 -6.45
N GLY A 64 18.23 9.04 -5.19
CA GLY A 64 17.59 10.10 -4.43
C GLY A 64 16.43 9.65 -3.59
N THR A 65 15.48 10.55 -3.37
CA THR A 65 14.32 10.33 -2.48
C THR A 65 12.99 10.67 -3.14
N ASN A 66 12.93 10.72 -4.46
CA ASN A 66 11.70 10.95 -5.19
C ASN A 66 10.85 9.69 -5.25
N LYS A 67 9.56 9.85 -5.50
CA LYS A 67 8.60 8.75 -5.46
C LYS A 67 7.54 8.89 -6.53
N VAL A 68 6.92 7.77 -6.89
CA VAL A 68 5.72 7.73 -7.70
C VAL A 68 4.55 7.38 -6.77
N THR A 69 3.51 8.16 -6.81
CA THR A 69 2.31 7.94 -5.99
C THR A 69 1.20 7.35 -6.86
N LEU A 70 0.69 6.18 -6.47
CA LEU A 70 -0.50 5.57 -7.06
C LEU A 70 -1.66 5.89 -6.13
N ILE A 71 -2.62 6.67 -6.59
CA ILE A 71 -3.67 7.25 -5.75
C ILE A 71 -5.05 7.04 -6.36
N GLY A 72 -6.05 6.82 -5.50
CA GLY A 72 -7.45 6.77 -5.93
C GLY A 72 -7.99 8.15 -6.28
N PRO A 73 -9.15 8.22 -6.95
CA PRO A 73 -9.78 9.50 -7.26
C PRO A 73 -10.46 10.09 -6.03
N ALA A 74 -10.72 11.40 -6.06
CA ALA A 74 -11.42 12.07 -4.98
C ALA A 74 -12.87 11.59 -4.84
N SER A 75 -13.49 11.19 -5.94
CA SER A 75 -14.85 10.66 -5.97
C SER A 75 -14.98 9.61 -7.06
N SER A 76 -15.62 8.50 -6.74
CA SER A 76 -15.76 7.38 -7.66
C SER A 76 -16.93 6.51 -7.23
N GLY A 77 -17.52 5.79 -8.17
CA GLY A 77 -18.31 4.59 -7.86
C GLY A 77 -17.37 3.41 -7.63
N ASP A 78 -17.95 2.24 -7.44
CA ASP A 78 -17.14 1.02 -7.36
C ASP A 78 -16.73 0.62 -8.78
N VAL A 79 -15.43 0.65 -9.03
CA VAL A 79 -14.85 0.31 -10.34
C VAL A 79 -13.69 -0.64 -10.14
N THR A 80 -13.40 -1.45 -11.16
CA THR A 80 -12.29 -2.39 -11.11
C THR A 80 -11.31 -2.08 -12.23
N LEU A 81 -10.04 -1.95 -11.87
CA LEU A 81 -8.94 -1.85 -12.82
C LEU A 81 -8.20 -3.19 -12.81
N THR A 82 -8.27 -3.93 -13.90
CA THR A 82 -7.59 -5.21 -14.04
C THR A 82 -6.24 -5.00 -14.72
N LEU A 83 -5.18 -5.46 -14.06
CA LEU A 83 -3.85 -5.40 -14.65
C LEU A 83 -3.70 -6.43 -15.78
N PRO A 84 -3.03 -6.09 -16.89
CA PRO A 84 -2.83 -7.04 -17.98
C PRO A 84 -1.90 -8.18 -17.57
N ALA A 85 -2.11 -9.35 -18.16
CA ALA A 85 -1.32 -10.56 -17.90
C ALA A 85 -0.11 -10.64 -18.84
N VAL A 86 0.61 -9.54 -18.97
CA VAL A 86 1.80 -9.42 -19.83
C VAL A 86 2.91 -8.71 -19.10
N THR A 87 4.15 -8.97 -19.51
CA THR A 87 5.30 -8.21 -19.04
C THR A 87 5.43 -6.97 -19.93
N ASP A 88 5.09 -5.83 -19.38
CA ASP A 88 5.12 -4.58 -20.13
C ASP A 88 5.17 -3.39 -19.16
N THR A 89 5.25 -2.21 -19.73
CA THR A 89 5.22 -0.94 -19.00
C THR A 89 3.87 -0.28 -19.20
N VAL A 90 3.27 0.22 -18.11
CA VAL A 90 2.03 0.99 -18.19
C VAL A 90 2.34 2.33 -18.88
N ALA A 91 1.65 2.61 -19.99
CA ALA A 91 1.85 3.84 -20.73
C ALA A 91 1.06 5.00 -20.09
N ALA A 92 1.64 6.20 -20.14
CA ALA A 92 0.93 7.42 -19.78
C ALA A 92 -0.10 7.77 -20.88
N VAL A 93 -1.18 8.46 -20.48
CA VAL A 93 -2.23 8.87 -21.43
C VAL A 93 -1.65 9.71 -22.57
N GLY A 94 -0.70 10.59 -22.29
CA GLY A 94 -0.04 11.40 -23.32
C GLY A 94 0.71 10.57 -24.35
N ASP A 95 1.36 9.49 -23.92
CA ASP A 95 2.08 8.59 -24.82
C ASP A 95 1.13 7.82 -25.73
N ILE A 96 0.00 7.36 -25.18
CA ILE A 96 -1.05 6.66 -25.94
C ILE A 96 -1.65 7.60 -26.99
N THR A 97 -1.93 8.84 -26.63
CA THR A 97 -2.48 9.86 -27.54
C THR A 97 -1.50 10.17 -28.66
N ALA A 98 -0.23 10.33 -28.38
CA ALA A 98 0.81 10.58 -29.36
C ALA A 98 0.94 9.41 -30.35
N LEU A 99 0.89 8.17 -29.86
CA LEU A 99 0.95 6.98 -30.71
C LEU A 99 -0.28 6.88 -31.63
N ALA A 100 -1.48 7.16 -31.11
CA ALA A 100 -2.71 7.14 -31.89
C ALA A 100 -2.67 8.19 -33.02
N ILE A 101 -2.17 9.38 -32.75
CA ILE A 101 -2.00 10.44 -33.75
C ILE A 101 -0.96 10.01 -34.81
N ALA A 102 0.15 9.41 -34.39
CA ALA A 102 1.20 8.97 -35.30
C ALA A 102 0.75 7.84 -36.24
N LEU A 103 -0.17 7.00 -35.78
CA LEU A 103 -0.70 5.90 -36.58
C LEU A 103 -1.87 6.31 -37.48
N GLY A 104 -2.34 7.51 -37.37
CA GLY A 104 -3.43 8.03 -38.17
C GLY A 104 -4.80 7.79 -37.65
#